data_2d7dab1743f7cc2c2174efd0ad158467
#
_entry.id   2d7dab1743f7cc2c2174efd0ad158467
#
_cell.length_a   1.000
_cell.length_b   1.000
_cell.length_c   1.000
_cell.angle_alpha   90.00
_cell.angle_beta   90.00
_cell.angle_gamma   90.00
#
_symmetry.space_group_name_H-M   'P 1'
#
loop_
_entity.id
_entity.type
_entity.pdbx_description
1 polymer ?
#
loop_
_entity_poly.entity_id
_entity_poly.type
_entity_poly.pdbx_seq_one_letter_code
_entity_poly.pdbx_strand_id
1 'polypeptide(L)'
;MKDRHLLFRYLFGLTVCILFFPLAVSAADSFIHFKRLSVDDGLSQNTVLALTQDHNNKIWVGTIDGLNWYEGSRFVSYYKAPDDTTSLANNHVYSLHTDSKGTVWVGTQVG
;
A
#
# COMPACT_ATOMS: atom_id res chain seq x y z
N MET A 1 -50.79 18.46 43.33
CA MET A 1 -50.89 18.80 41.91
C MET A 1 -49.81 19.78 41.44
N LYS A 2 -49.09 20.48 42.31
CA LYS A 2 -48.00 21.37 41.91
C LYS A 2 -46.70 20.61 41.48
N ASP A 3 -46.54 19.35 41.86
CA ASP A 3 -45.32 18.59 41.60
C ASP A 3 -45.25 18.02 40.18
N ARG A 4 -46.34 17.86 39.49
CA ARG A 4 -46.36 17.32 38.11
C ARG A 4 -45.74 18.28 37.09
N HIS A 5 -45.89 19.59 37.27
CA HIS A 5 -45.34 20.60 36.37
C HIS A 5 -43.80 20.77 36.58
N LEU A 6 -43.34 20.63 37.80
CA LEU A 6 -41.92 20.66 38.14
C LEU A 6 -41.18 19.46 37.55
N LEU A 7 -41.73 18.22 37.66
CA LEU A 7 -41.17 17.01 37.10
C LEU A 7 -41.11 17.10 35.57
N PHE A 8 -42.15 17.66 34.90
CA PHE A 8 -42.17 17.83 33.46
C PHE A 8 -41.12 18.83 32.98
N ARG A 9 -40.82 19.87 33.71
CA ARG A 9 -39.78 20.86 33.43
C ARG A 9 -38.40 20.26 33.56
N TYR A 10 -38.15 19.41 34.56
CA TYR A 10 -36.87 18.70 34.72
C TYR A 10 -36.69 17.65 33.65
N LEU A 11 -37.70 16.87 33.29
CA LEU A 11 -37.64 15.89 32.22
C LEU A 11 -37.40 16.55 30.87
N PHE A 12 -38.02 17.70 30.59
CA PHE A 12 -37.81 18.45 29.34
C PHE A 12 -36.40 19.03 29.26
N GLY A 13 -35.83 19.56 30.37
CA GLY A 13 -34.46 20.03 30.45
C GLY A 13 -33.44 18.91 30.25
N LEU A 14 -33.69 17.71 30.78
CA LEU A 14 -32.84 16.53 30.60
C LEU A 14 -32.86 16.06 29.15
N THR A 15 -34.02 16.05 28.50
CA THR A 15 -34.17 15.65 27.09
C THR A 15 -33.47 16.62 26.15
N VAL A 16 -33.52 17.91 26.41
CA VAL A 16 -32.81 18.95 25.65
C VAL A 16 -31.30 18.83 25.81
N CYS A 17 -30.78 18.51 27.02
CA CYS A 17 -29.36 18.27 27.25
C CYS A 17 -28.84 17.05 26.48
N ILE A 18 -29.64 16.00 26.33
CA ILE A 18 -29.26 14.81 25.54
C ILE A 18 -29.20 15.13 24.02
N LEU A 19 -30.08 16.01 23.53
CA LEU A 19 -30.10 16.45 22.13
C LEU A 19 -28.93 17.38 21.76
N PHE A 20 -28.33 18.07 22.75
CA PHE A 20 -27.18 18.95 22.57
C PHE A 20 -25.84 18.30 22.93
N PHE A 21 -25.78 16.99 23.14
CA PHE A 21 -24.50 16.30 23.29
C PHE A 21 -23.79 16.36 21.94
N PRO A 22 -22.67 17.09 21.80
CA PRO A 22 -21.94 17.09 20.56
C PRO A 22 -21.44 15.66 20.34
N LEU A 23 -21.93 15.00 19.28
CA LEU A 23 -21.21 13.89 18.71
C LEU A 23 -19.83 14.46 18.35
N ALA A 24 -18.85 14.23 19.20
CA ALA A 24 -17.47 14.48 18.87
C ALA A 24 -17.13 13.52 17.75
N VAL A 25 -17.32 13.96 16.50
CA VAL A 25 -16.75 13.30 15.34
C VAL A 25 -15.25 13.47 15.49
N SER A 26 -14.60 12.46 16.03
CA SER A 26 -13.16 12.35 16.01
C SER A 26 -12.77 12.23 14.53
N ALA A 27 -12.36 13.32 13.92
CA ALA A 27 -11.65 13.27 12.67
C ALA A 27 -10.34 12.53 12.97
N ALA A 28 -10.25 11.27 12.55
CA ALA A 28 -9.00 10.56 12.55
C ALA A 28 -8.10 11.26 11.52
N ASP A 29 -7.14 12.06 11.99
CA ASP A 29 -6.08 12.60 11.16
C ASP A 29 -5.28 11.41 10.62
N SER A 30 -5.56 11.00 9.39
CA SER A 30 -4.77 10.01 8.69
C SER A 30 -3.46 10.68 8.26
N PHE A 31 -2.43 10.56 9.09
CA PHE A 31 -1.08 10.97 8.69
C PHE A 31 -0.57 9.99 7.63
N ILE A 32 -0.25 10.51 6.45
CA ILE A 32 0.43 9.74 5.41
C ILE A 32 1.91 9.65 5.81
N HIS A 33 2.36 8.43 6.10
CA HIS A 33 3.76 8.15 6.37
C HIS A 33 4.44 7.61 5.11
N PHE A 34 5.51 8.28 4.67
CA PHE A 34 6.34 7.79 3.58
C PHE A 34 7.53 7.02 4.14
N LYS A 35 7.71 5.78 3.67
CA LYS A 35 8.90 4.98 3.93
C LYS A 35 9.74 4.93 2.66
N ARG A 36 11.00 5.32 2.74
CA ARG A 36 11.94 5.18 1.64
C ARG A 36 12.52 3.77 1.66
N LEU A 37 12.47 3.10 0.53
CA LEU A 37 13.12 1.83 0.28
C LEU A 37 14.23 2.02 -0.76
N SER A 38 15.38 1.40 -0.55
CA SER A 38 16.58 1.62 -1.35
C SER A 38 17.43 0.33 -1.45
N VAL A 39 18.61 0.46 -2.01
CA VAL A 39 19.62 -0.64 -2.02
C VAL A 39 19.98 -1.12 -0.62
N ASP A 40 19.85 -0.29 0.41
CA ASP A 40 20.07 -0.68 1.82
C ASP A 40 18.99 -1.68 2.31
N ASP A 41 17.82 -1.72 1.66
CA ASP A 41 16.74 -2.68 1.91
C ASP A 41 16.81 -3.91 0.97
N GLY A 42 17.88 -4.05 0.21
CA GLY A 42 18.11 -5.14 -0.74
C GLY A 42 17.65 -4.90 -2.16
N LEU A 43 17.16 -3.68 -2.49
CA LEU A 43 16.81 -3.34 -3.87
C LEU A 43 18.07 -3.41 -4.75
N SER A 44 17.96 -4.02 -5.92
CA SER A 44 19.10 -4.25 -6.82
C SER A 44 19.75 -2.95 -7.32
N GLN A 45 18.94 -1.89 -7.48
CA GLN A 45 19.41 -0.57 -7.89
C GLN A 45 18.35 0.49 -7.56
N ASN A 46 18.78 1.71 -7.23
CA ASN A 46 17.86 2.79 -6.82
C ASN A 46 17.04 3.39 -7.97
N THR A 47 17.46 3.19 -9.23
CA THR A 47 16.71 3.69 -10.40
C THR A 47 15.63 2.69 -10.77
N VAL A 48 14.41 2.96 -10.31
CA VAL A 48 13.22 2.16 -10.57
C VAL A 48 12.55 2.66 -11.85
N LEU A 49 12.29 1.74 -12.79
CA LEU A 49 11.64 2.04 -14.06
C LEU A 49 10.21 1.52 -14.14
N ALA A 50 9.89 0.45 -13.40
CA ALA A 50 8.59 -0.19 -13.49
C ALA A 50 8.16 -0.78 -12.14
N LEU A 51 6.85 -0.79 -11.92
CA LEU A 51 6.20 -1.40 -10.76
C LEU A 51 4.95 -2.15 -11.22
N THR A 52 4.70 -3.31 -10.64
CA THR A 52 3.41 -4.00 -10.74
C THR A 52 3.12 -4.79 -9.48
N GLN A 53 1.86 -5.09 -9.25
CA GLN A 53 1.42 -5.96 -8.17
C GLN A 53 0.81 -7.22 -8.77
N ASP A 54 1.22 -8.40 -8.29
CA ASP A 54 0.64 -9.65 -8.72
C ASP A 54 -0.63 -10.02 -7.92
N HIS A 55 -1.28 -11.11 -8.29
CA HIS A 55 -2.52 -11.58 -7.64
C HIS A 55 -2.31 -12.11 -6.22
N ASN A 56 -1.05 -12.32 -5.80
CA ASN A 56 -0.67 -12.69 -4.43
C ASN A 56 -0.27 -11.47 -3.58
N ASN A 57 -0.59 -10.26 -4.06
CA ASN A 57 -0.23 -8.99 -3.42
C ASN A 57 1.28 -8.72 -3.32
N LYS A 58 2.11 -9.44 -4.08
CA LYS A 58 3.55 -9.14 -4.19
C LYS A 58 3.78 -7.93 -5.07
N ILE A 59 4.59 -7.01 -4.61
CA ILE A 59 5.03 -5.86 -5.40
C ILE A 59 6.31 -6.21 -6.13
N TRP A 60 6.27 -6.13 -7.46
CA TRP A 60 7.40 -6.35 -8.35
C TRP A 60 7.99 -5.02 -8.78
N VAL A 61 9.30 -4.92 -8.75
CA VAL A 61 10.05 -3.69 -9.02
C VAL A 61 11.12 -3.96 -10.06
N GLY A 62 10.97 -3.36 -11.23
CA GLY A 62 11.97 -3.37 -12.30
C GLY A 62 12.92 -2.19 -12.15
N THR A 63 14.22 -2.47 -12.16
CA THR A 63 15.28 -1.46 -12.09
C THR A 63 16.18 -1.50 -13.33
N ILE A 64 17.11 -0.57 -13.42
CA ILE A 64 18.14 -0.62 -14.48
C ILE A 64 19.13 -1.77 -14.31
N ASP A 65 19.10 -2.49 -13.20
CA ASP A 65 19.99 -3.62 -12.91
C ASP A 65 19.31 -4.70 -12.06
N GLY A 66 18.26 -5.29 -12.58
CA GLY A 66 17.57 -6.44 -11.99
C GLY A 66 16.07 -6.27 -11.81
N LEU A 67 15.42 -7.41 -11.59
CA LEU A 67 14.02 -7.53 -11.21
C LEU A 67 13.96 -7.87 -9.71
N ASN A 68 13.09 -7.22 -8.99
CA ASN A 68 12.94 -7.42 -7.55
C ASN A 68 11.49 -7.69 -7.18
N TRP A 69 11.26 -8.39 -6.08
CA TRP A 69 9.97 -8.37 -5.41
C TRP A 69 10.15 -8.07 -3.92
N TYR A 70 9.15 -7.39 -3.35
CA TYR A 70 9.20 -6.93 -1.98
C TYR A 70 8.50 -7.91 -1.04
N GLU A 71 9.24 -8.44 -0.05
CA GLU A 71 8.72 -9.37 0.96
C GLU A 71 8.01 -8.69 2.15
N GLY A 72 7.96 -7.36 2.16
CA GLY A 72 7.44 -6.58 3.30
C GLY A 72 8.52 -6.08 4.26
N SER A 73 9.70 -6.68 4.28
CA SER A 73 10.86 -6.26 5.08
C SER A 73 12.12 -6.00 4.25
N ARG A 74 12.25 -6.71 3.13
CA ARG A 74 13.41 -6.64 2.22
C ARG A 74 12.99 -6.98 0.80
N PHE A 75 13.89 -6.76 -0.16
CA PHE A 75 13.76 -7.19 -1.54
C PHE A 75 14.48 -8.50 -1.80
N VAL A 76 13.89 -9.32 -2.66
CA VAL A 76 14.53 -10.47 -3.31
C VAL A 76 14.78 -10.10 -4.76
N SER A 77 16.01 -10.22 -5.21
CA SER A 77 16.45 -9.76 -6.53
C SER A 77 16.75 -10.92 -7.47
N TYR A 78 16.38 -10.74 -8.72
CA TYR A 78 16.60 -11.66 -9.83
C TYR A 78 17.43 -10.99 -10.92
N TYR A 79 18.38 -11.73 -11.47
CA TYR A 79 19.30 -11.26 -12.50
C TYR A 79 19.38 -12.25 -13.66
N LYS A 80 19.91 -11.77 -14.77
CA LYS A 80 20.31 -12.65 -15.87
C LYS A 80 21.44 -13.57 -15.39
N ALA A 81 21.27 -14.88 -15.64
CA ALA A 81 22.31 -15.88 -15.46
C ALA A 81 22.80 -16.36 -16.85
N PRO A 82 24.12 -16.32 -17.14
CA PRO A 82 24.64 -16.58 -18.50
C PRO A 82 24.27 -17.94 -19.07
N ASP A 83 24.19 -18.97 -18.24
CA ASP A 83 23.95 -20.35 -18.63
C ASP A 83 22.53 -20.85 -18.30
N ASP A 84 21.64 -19.94 -17.89
CA ASP A 84 20.25 -20.25 -17.52
C ASP A 84 19.27 -19.50 -18.41
N THR A 85 18.70 -20.20 -19.39
CA THR A 85 17.70 -19.65 -20.32
C THR A 85 16.37 -19.35 -19.66
N THR A 86 16.13 -19.77 -18.40
CA THR A 86 14.95 -19.47 -17.60
C THR A 86 15.10 -18.21 -16.75
N SER A 87 16.32 -17.66 -16.69
CA SER A 87 16.60 -16.40 -16.00
C SER A 87 16.14 -15.19 -16.83
N LEU A 88 16.29 -13.98 -16.30
CA LEU A 88 16.00 -12.75 -17.03
C LEU A 88 16.78 -12.68 -18.35
N ALA A 89 16.14 -12.22 -19.41
CA ALA A 89 16.80 -11.98 -20.70
C ALA A 89 17.89 -10.89 -20.60
N ASN A 90 17.66 -9.88 -19.75
CA ASN A 90 18.59 -8.79 -19.48
C ASN A 90 18.27 -8.18 -18.11
N ASN A 91 19.26 -7.63 -17.41
CA ASN A 91 19.07 -6.99 -16.10
C ASN A 91 18.37 -5.62 -16.18
N HIS A 92 18.38 -4.98 -17.32
CA HIS A 92 17.71 -3.69 -17.50
C HIS A 92 16.21 -3.91 -17.76
N VAL A 93 15.40 -3.76 -16.72
CA VAL A 93 13.95 -4.01 -16.76
C VAL A 93 13.22 -2.70 -17.01
N TYR A 94 12.61 -2.57 -18.20
CA TYR A 94 11.88 -1.35 -18.59
C TYR A 94 10.42 -1.35 -18.22
N SER A 95 9.79 -2.53 -18.24
CA SER A 95 8.34 -2.62 -18.05
C SER A 95 7.94 -3.89 -17.32
N LEU A 96 6.84 -3.77 -16.57
CA LEU A 96 6.21 -4.88 -15.87
C LEU A 96 4.70 -4.80 -16.11
N HIS A 97 4.07 -5.95 -16.30
CA HIS A 97 2.62 -6.06 -16.40
C HIS A 97 2.14 -7.37 -15.78
N THR A 98 1.12 -7.27 -14.93
CA THR A 98 0.42 -8.45 -14.41
C THR A 98 -0.88 -8.62 -15.19
N ASP A 99 -1.06 -9.75 -15.86
CA ASP A 99 -2.24 -10.04 -16.65
C ASP A 99 -3.41 -10.55 -15.79
N SER A 100 -4.56 -10.78 -16.41
CA SER A 100 -5.76 -11.28 -15.75
C SER A 100 -5.62 -12.68 -15.14
N LYS A 101 -4.63 -13.45 -15.60
CA LYS A 101 -4.31 -14.80 -15.10
C LYS A 101 -3.29 -14.79 -13.95
N GLY A 102 -2.76 -13.61 -13.59
CA GLY A 102 -1.73 -13.45 -12.57
C GLY A 102 -0.31 -13.65 -13.06
N THR A 103 -0.08 -13.79 -14.36
CA THR A 103 1.26 -13.86 -14.94
C THR A 103 1.91 -12.48 -14.94
N VAL A 104 3.12 -12.38 -14.43
CA VAL A 104 3.93 -11.16 -14.47
C VAL A 104 4.80 -11.19 -15.72
N TRP A 105 4.53 -10.27 -16.63
CA TRP A 105 5.30 -10.06 -17.86
C TRP A 105 6.40 -9.05 -17.59
N VAL A 106 7.60 -9.38 -18.01
CA VAL A 106 8.80 -8.58 -17.79
C VAL A 106 9.41 -8.19 -19.12
N GLY A 107 9.41 -6.89 -19.41
CA GLY A 107 10.06 -6.31 -20.58
C GLY A 107 11.46 -5.81 -20.23
N THR A 108 12.47 -6.34 -20.90
CA THR A 108 13.86 -5.93 -20.73
C THR A 108 14.44 -5.28 -21.97
N GLN A 109 15.68 -4.80 -21.89
CA GLN A 109 16.36 -4.15 -23.01
C GLN A 109 16.50 -5.06 -24.24
N VAL A 110 16.49 -6.38 -24.09
CA VAL A 110 16.66 -7.34 -25.18
C VAL A 110 15.52 -8.37 -25.29
N GLY A 111 14.40 -8.09 -24.66
CA GLY A 111 13.25 -9.00 -24.69
C GLY A 111 12.39 -9.09 -23.46
#